data_f845a7bb6b3979136437ac0a09b6bed6
#
_entry.id   f845a7bb6b3979136437ac0a09b6bed6
#
_cell.length_a   1.000
_cell.length_b   1.000
_cell.length_c   1.000
_cell.angle_alpha   90.00
_cell.angle_beta   90.00
_cell.angle_gamma   90.00
#
_symmetry.space_group_name_H-M   'P 1'
#
loop_
_entity.id
_entity.type
_entity.pdbx_description
1 polymer ?
#
loop_
_entity_poly.entity_id
_entity_poly.type
_entity_poly.pdbx_seq_one_letter_code
_entity_poly.pdbx_strand_id
1 'polypeptide(L)'
;AIYTPSDYAMGFTEKRSVVTNAAVHKGQNYVFNIDLKDFFPSVEQGRVMKRLTLNPFNFSPQIALLISGLCSMRVKREQPIETKQHDLDKQFMYVLPQGAPTSPIITNMVCDTLDRRLAGLAKRFGLRYTRYADDITFSSMHYVYSGNGEFTKELARIINTQGFVINEAKTRLQKLGSRQEVTGILVSDKLNVTKKYVREIRSLLYIWD
;
A
#
# COMPACT_ATOMS: atom_id res chain seq x y z
N ALA A 1 20.12 11.60 3.64
CA ALA A 1 18.70 11.48 4.01
C ALA A 1 18.58 10.68 5.30
N ILE A 2 17.62 11.05 6.18
CA ILE A 2 17.40 10.36 7.47
C ILE A 2 16.66 9.03 7.26
N TYR A 3 15.91 8.91 6.17
CA TYR A 3 15.09 7.74 5.86
C TYR A 3 15.25 7.32 4.40
N THR A 4 15.41 6.03 4.17
CA THR A 4 15.36 5.40 2.86
C THR A 4 14.16 4.44 2.85
N PRO A 5 13.19 4.62 1.93
CA PRO A 5 12.07 3.70 1.80
C PRO A 5 12.53 2.27 1.49
N SER A 6 11.73 1.29 1.92
CA SER A 6 11.92 -0.12 1.61
C SER A 6 12.14 -0.35 0.10
N ASP A 7 12.96 -1.32 -0.27
CA ASP A 7 13.19 -1.69 -1.68
C ASP A 7 11.91 -2.16 -2.37
N TYR A 8 10.92 -2.55 -1.62
CA TYR A 8 9.62 -3.02 -2.12
C TYR A 8 8.59 -1.91 -2.26
N ALA A 9 8.82 -0.71 -1.65
CA ALA A 9 7.93 0.45 -1.74
C ALA A 9 8.17 1.18 -3.07
N MET A 10 7.34 0.92 -4.08
CA MET A 10 7.45 1.49 -5.41
C MET A 10 6.72 2.82 -5.56
N GLY A 11 5.64 3.04 -4.80
CA GLY A 11 4.91 4.31 -4.78
C GLY A 11 5.59 5.37 -3.93
N PHE A 12 5.55 6.62 -4.40
CA PHE A 12 6.06 7.79 -3.68
C PHE A 12 7.53 7.69 -3.27
N THR A 13 8.33 7.01 -4.06
CA THR A 13 9.76 6.81 -3.84
C THR A 13 10.53 7.36 -5.03
N GLU A 14 11.57 8.15 -4.74
CA GLU A 14 12.42 8.75 -5.77
C GLU A 14 12.98 7.68 -6.71
N LYS A 15 13.03 7.98 -8.00
CA LYS A 15 13.52 7.10 -9.08
C LYS A 15 12.70 5.81 -9.27
N ARG A 16 11.53 5.68 -8.63
CA ARG A 16 10.58 4.59 -8.83
C ARG A 16 9.30 5.11 -9.48
N SER A 17 8.63 4.26 -10.25
CA SER A 17 7.43 4.62 -11.02
C SER A 17 6.51 3.41 -11.17
N VAL A 18 5.31 3.62 -11.71
CA VAL A 18 4.40 2.53 -12.10
C VAL A 18 5.06 1.56 -13.09
N VAL A 19 5.95 2.06 -13.96
CA VAL A 19 6.67 1.24 -14.93
C VAL A 19 7.72 0.36 -14.25
N THR A 20 8.52 0.92 -13.34
CA THR A 20 9.50 0.13 -12.56
C THR A 20 8.82 -0.88 -11.65
N ASN A 21 7.66 -0.54 -11.07
CA ASN A 21 6.83 -1.47 -10.32
C ASN A 21 6.37 -2.65 -11.19
N ALA A 22 5.76 -2.36 -12.33
CA ALA A 22 5.28 -3.37 -13.26
C ALA A 22 6.42 -4.27 -13.80
N ALA A 23 7.61 -3.72 -14.05
CA ALA A 23 8.76 -4.45 -14.57
C ALA A 23 9.17 -5.62 -13.66
N VAL A 24 9.00 -5.51 -12.34
CA VAL A 24 9.27 -6.59 -11.39
C VAL A 24 8.42 -7.82 -11.68
N HIS A 25 7.18 -7.63 -12.14
CA HIS A 25 6.18 -8.69 -12.31
C HIS A 25 6.04 -9.20 -13.74
N LYS A 26 6.87 -8.68 -14.67
CA LYS A 26 6.87 -9.07 -16.07
C LYS A 26 7.14 -10.56 -16.25
N GLY A 27 6.40 -11.21 -17.17
CA GLY A 27 6.64 -12.58 -17.61
C GLY A 27 6.33 -13.63 -16.55
N GLN A 28 5.44 -13.36 -15.62
CA GLN A 28 5.00 -14.31 -14.59
C GLN A 28 3.69 -15.00 -15.00
N ASN A 29 3.53 -16.28 -14.62
CA ASN A 29 2.30 -17.02 -14.91
C ASN A 29 1.10 -16.53 -14.09
N TYR A 30 1.36 -16.01 -12.90
CA TYR A 30 0.36 -15.53 -11.96
C TYR A 30 0.74 -14.15 -11.45
N VAL A 31 -0.22 -13.23 -11.45
CA VAL A 31 -0.12 -11.90 -10.84
C VAL A 31 -1.29 -11.73 -9.90
N PHE A 32 -1.01 -11.54 -8.63
CA PHE A 32 -1.99 -11.39 -7.56
C PHE A 32 -1.92 -9.97 -7.00
N ASN A 33 -2.95 -9.18 -7.26
CA ASN A 33 -3.08 -7.81 -6.80
C ASN A 33 -4.03 -7.75 -5.61
N ILE A 34 -3.64 -7.00 -4.60
CA ILE A 34 -4.37 -6.75 -3.37
C ILE A 34 -4.42 -5.25 -3.15
N ASP A 35 -5.61 -4.73 -2.90
CA ASP A 35 -5.84 -3.33 -2.53
C ASP A 35 -6.11 -3.26 -1.02
N LEU A 36 -5.54 -2.27 -0.34
CA LEU A 36 -5.78 -2.05 1.08
C LEU A 36 -6.90 -1.01 1.25
N LYS A 37 -7.92 -1.38 2.03
CA LYS A 37 -9.05 -0.49 2.30
C LYS A 37 -8.61 0.71 3.13
N ASP A 38 -9.08 1.90 2.74
CA ASP A 38 -8.88 3.17 3.48
C ASP A 38 -7.43 3.38 3.93
N PHE A 39 -6.48 3.15 3.04
CA PHE A 39 -5.05 3.03 3.33
C PHE A 39 -4.47 4.18 4.17
N PHE A 40 -4.64 5.43 3.76
CA PHE A 40 -4.15 6.57 4.52
C PHE A 40 -4.94 6.77 5.83
N PRO A 41 -6.29 6.76 5.81
CA PRO A 41 -7.08 6.89 7.03
C PRO A 41 -6.89 5.76 8.04
N SER A 42 -6.41 4.58 7.63
CA SER A 42 -6.09 3.49 8.58
C SER A 42 -4.78 3.69 9.35
N VAL A 43 -4.01 4.73 9.01
CA VAL A 43 -2.80 5.11 9.75
C VAL A 43 -3.13 6.16 10.80
N GLU A 44 -3.34 5.72 12.03
CA GLU A 44 -3.59 6.61 13.17
C GLU A 44 -2.33 7.40 13.59
N GLN A 45 -2.52 8.61 14.11
CA GLN A 45 -1.47 9.48 14.63
C GLN A 45 -0.52 8.76 15.60
N GLY A 46 -1.05 7.91 16.49
CA GLY A 46 -0.26 7.14 17.44
C GLY A 46 0.78 6.22 16.78
N ARG A 47 0.44 5.64 15.61
CA ARG A 47 1.39 4.83 14.84
C ARG A 47 2.50 5.67 14.23
N VAL A 48 2.15 6.85 13.72
CA VAL A 48 3.13 7.82 13.18
C VAL A 48 4.07 8.27 14.28
N MET A 49 3.52 8.71 15.42
CA MET A 49 4.28 9.11 16.59
C MET A 49 5.26 8.00 17.02
N LYS A 50 4.76 6.77 17.21
CA LYS A 50 5.60 5.63 17.58
C LYS A 50 6.70 5.37 16.56
N ARG A 51 6.42 5.48 15.25
CA ARG A 51 7.43 5.27 14.21
C ARG A 51 8.53 6.33 14.27
N LEU A 52 8.18 7.57 14.56
CA LEU A 52 9.13 8.69 14.68
C LEU A 52 10.03 8.59 15.92
N THR A 53 9.63 7.91 16.99
CA THR A 53 10.47 7.68 18.17
C THR A 53 11.44 6.51 17.99
N LEU A 54 11.30 5.71 16.94
CA LEU A 54 12.16 4.56 16.66
C LEU A 54 13.26 4.90 15.65
N ASN A 55 14.31 4.07 15.62
CA ASN A 55 15.37 4.15 14.61
C ASN A 55 14.75 4.11 13.18
N PRO A 56 15.25 4.92 12.24
CA PRO A 56 16.41 5.82 12.29
C PRO A 56 16.11 7.23 12.81
N PHE A 57 14.86 7.57 13.12
CA PHE A 57 14.46 8.95 13.46
C PHE A 57 14.87 9.33 14.87
N ASN A 58 14.57 8.48 15.86
CA ASN A 58 14.90 8.67 17.28
C ASN A 58 14.49 10.04 17.84
N PHE A 59 13.34 10.60 17.35
CA PHE A 59 12.85 11.88 17.88
C PHE A 59 12.34 11.72 19.30
N SER A 60 12.47 12.79 20.10
CA SER A 60 11.83 12.83 21.41
C SER A 60 10.31 12.68 21.29
N PRO A 61 9.61 12.15 22.32
CA PRO A 61 8.17 12.01 22.29
C PRO A 61 7.42 13.32 21.98
N GLN A 62 7.93 14.46 22.47
CA GLN A 62 7.35 15.78 22.24
C GLN A 62 7.43 16.18 20.76
N ILE A 63 8.59 16.00 20.12
CA ILE A 63 8.78 16.29 18.69
C ILE A 63 7.96 15.33 17.84
N ALA A 64 7.96 14.04 18.18
CA ALA A 64 7.17 13.03 17.47
C ALA A 64 5.65 13.32 17.55
N LEU A 65 5.15 13.76 18.71
CA LEU A 65 3.77 14.18 18.89
C LEU A 65 3.44 15.41 18.04
N LEU A 66 4.30 16.42 18.05
CA LEU A 66 4.12 17.64 17.25
C LEU A 66 4.03 17.32 15.75
N ILE A 67 5.02 16.58 15.22
CA ILE A 67 5.07 16.22 13.80
C ILE A 67 3.85 15.37 13.41
N SER A 68 3.54 14.34 14.21
CA SER A 68 2.40 13.47 13.92
C SER A 68 1.07 14.23 13.98
N GLY A 69 0.92 15.20 14.89
CA GLY A 69 -0.25 16.06 14.99
C GLY A 69 -0.42 16.96 13.77
N LEU A 70 0.65 17.62 13.32
CA LEU A 70 0.63 18.49 12.13
C LEU A 70 0.29 17.73 10.84
N CYS A 71 0.61 16.43 10.79
CA CYS A 71 0.37 15.58 9.62
C CYS A 71 -0.96 14.80 9.68
N SER A 72 -1.74 14.95 10.72
CA SER A 72 -3.00 14.21 10.94
C SER A 72 -4.21 15.12 10.86
N MET A 73 -5.36 14.55 10.46
CA MET A 73 -6.66 15.21 10.54
C MET A 73 -7.57 14.50 11.54
N ARG A 74 -8.45 15.26 12.16
CA ARG A 74 -9.48 14.75 13.08
C ARG A 74 -10.64 14.17 12.27
N VAL A 75 -11.00 12.93 12.54
CA VAL A 75 -12.16 12.25 11.95
C VAL A 75 -13.04 11.65 13.04
N LYS A 76 -14.34 11.55 12.79
CA LYS A 76 -15.26 10.87 13.71
C LYS A 76 -15.08 9.35 13.57
N ARG A 77 -15.06 8.63 14.69
CA ARG A 77 -15.01 7.16 14.67
C ARG A 77 -16.34 6.61 14.14
N GLU A 78 -16.29 5.62 13.28
CA GLU A 78 -17.50 4.93 12.79
C GLU A 78 -18.19 4.14 13.90
N GLN A 79 -17.40 3.57 14.80
CA GLN A 79 -17.90 2.90 16.01
C GLN A 79 -17.51 3.72 17.22
N PRO A 80 -18.48 4.38 17.90
CA PRO A 80 -18.21 5.12 19.11
C PRO A 80 -17.75 4.16 20.21
N ILE A 81 -16.68 4.55 20.90
CA ILE A 81 -16.26 3.84 22.11
C ILE A 81 -17.31 4.15 23.19
N GLU A 82 -17.88 3.13 23.84
CA GLU A 82 -18.76 3.32 25.00
C GLU A 82 -18.00 4.10 26.07
N THR A 83 -18.35 5.35 26.26
CA THR A 83 -17.74 6.24 27.24
C THR A 83 -18.82 6.97 28.03
N LYS A 84 -18.54 7.18 29.32
CA LYS A 84 -19.39 8.05 30.17
C LYS A 84 -19.49 9.43 29.50
N GLN A 85 -20.63 10.05 29.60
CA GLN A 85 -21.16 11.23 28.91
C GLN A 85 -20.22 12.47 28.80
N HIS A 86 -19.01 12.45 29.39
CA HIS A 86 -18.08 13.58 29.44
C HIS A 86 -16.84 13.46 28.54
N ASP A 87 -16.68 12.39 27.77
CA ASP A 87 -15.44 12.16 27.01
C ASP A 87 -15.68 12.22 25.49
N LEU A 88 -16.17 13.39 25.02
CA LEU A 88 -16.47 13.67 23.62
C LEU A 88 -15.25 13.47 22.70
N ASP A 89 -14.03 13.65 23.23
CA ASP A 89 -12.79 13.46 22.46
C ASP A 89 -12.55 12.00 22.06
N LYS A 90 -13.07 11.03 22.79
CA LYS A 90 -12.98 9.60 22.44
C LYS A 90 -13.84 9.21 21.24
N GLN A 91 -14.77 10.06 20.81
CA GLN A 91 -15.56 9.86 19.60
C GLN A 91 -14.78 10.20 18.33
N PHE A 92 -13.61 10.79 18.47
CA PHE A 92 -12.76 11.19 17.37
C PHE A 92 -11.45 10.41 17.37
N MET A 93 -10.83 10.34 16.21
CA MET A 93 -9.48 9.82 16.01
C MET A 93 -8.71 10.75 15.09
N TYR A 94 -7.40 10.70 15.16
CA TYR A 94 -6.51 11.45 14.27
C TYR A 94 -5.83 10.48 13.33
N VAL A 95 -5.95 10.71 12.02
CA VAL A 95 -5.48 9.82 10.95
C VAL A 95 -4.75 10.62 9.88
N LEU A 96 -3.98 9.94 9.03
CA LEU A 96 -3.38 10.57 7.86
C LEU A 96 -4.47 10.95 6.84
N PRO A 97 -4.52 12.23 6.39
CA PRO A 97 -5.47 12.66 5.39
C PRO A 97 -5.12 12.13 4.00
N GLN A 98 -6.14 11.76 3.24
CA GLN A 98 -5.98 11.48 1.83
C GLN A 98 -5.77 12.81 1.07
N GLY A 99 -4.76 12.86 0.18
CA GLY A 99 -4.44 14.05 -0.61
C GLY A 99 -3.42 14.99 0.03
N ALA A 100 -3.04 14.83 1.30
CA ALA A 100 -1.98 15.64 1.88
C ALA A 100 -0.60 15.23 1.33
N PRO A 101 0.30 16.18 1.05
CA PRO A 101 1.63 15.89 0.49
C PRO A 101 2.54 15.09 1.44
N THR A 102 2.26 15.12 2.74
CA THR A 102 3.01 14.38 3.77
C THR A 102 2.58 12.93 3.93
N SER A 103 1.29 12.62 3.63
CA SER A 103 0.73 11.28 3.86
C SER A 103 1.50 10.16 3.13
N PRO A 104 1.92 10.31 1.87
CA PRO A 104 2.64 9.26 1.15
C PRO A 104 3.96 8.85 1.80
N ILE A 105 4.81 9.81 2.16
CA ILE A 105 6.11 9.51 2.76
C ILE A 105 5.95 8.93 4.16
N ILE A 106 5.04 9.47 4.97
CA ILE A 106 4.77 8.98 6.32
C ILE A 106 4.22 7.55 6.26
N THR A 107 3.33 7.26 5.31
CA THR A 107 2.80 5.90 5.16
C THR A 107 3.89 4.92 4.76
N ASN A 108 4.82 5.29 3.88
CA ASN A 108 5.99 4.45 3.58
C ASN A 108 6.83 4.17 4.84
N MET A 109 7.06 5.18 5.68
CA MET A 109 7.77 4.99 6.96
C MET A 109 7.06 4.00 7.91
N VAL A 110 5.73 4.08 7.99
CA VAL A 110 4.91 3.20 8.85
C VAL A 110 4.84 1.79 8.27
N CYS A 111 4.78 1.65 6.94
CA CYS A 111 4.69 0.37 6.23
C CYS A 111 6.02 -0.40 6.14
N ASP A 112 7.13 0.14 6.61
CA ASP A 112 8.44 -0.53 6.55
C ASP A 112 8.42 -1.95 7.16
N THR A 113 7.73 -2.12 8.29
CA THR A 113 7.54 -3.44 8.92
C THR A 113 6.62 -4.35 8.11
N LEU A 114 5.56 -3.80 7.51
CA LEU A 114 4.67 -4.53 6.60
C LEU A 114 5.46 -5.06 5.41
N ASP A 115 6.20 -4.17 4.72
CA ASP A 115 7.00 -4.53 3.54
C ASP A 115 8.02 -5.63 3.85
N ARG A 116 8.74 -5.52 4.98
CA ARG A 116 9.70 -6.53 5.39
C ARG A 116 9.07 -7.90 5.66
N ARG A 117 7.90 -7.94 6.30
CA ARG A 117 7.15 -9.17 6.56
C ARG A 117 6.61 -9.79 5.28
N LEU A 118 6.02 -8.98 4.39
CA LEU A 118 5.48 -9.45 3.12
C LEU A 118 6.58 -9.91 2.16
N ALA A 119 7.73 -9.25 2.16
CA ALA A 119 8.90 -9.70 1.41
C ALA A 119 9.45 -11.03 1.94
N GLY A 120 9.45 -11.22 3.26
CA GLY A 120 9.80 -12.51 3.87
C GLY A 120 8.83 -13.61 3.46
N LEU A 121 7.53 -13.32 3.47
CA LEU A 121 6.50 -14.24 2.97
C LEU A 121 6.71 -14.57 1.49
N ALA A 122 6.93 -13.55 0.65
CA ALA A 122 7.22 -13.73 -0.77
C ALA A 122 8.42 -14.63 -1.00
N LYS A 123 9.52 -14.40 -0.28
CA LYS A 123 10.74 -15.22 -0.36
C LYS A 123 10.46 -16.67 0.02
N ARG A 124 9.69 -16.93 1.10
CA ARG A 124 9.33 -18.28 1.55
C ARG A 124 8.58 -19.07 0.47
N PHE A 125 7.71 -18.41 -0.27
CA PHE A 125 6.89 -19.04 -1.31
C PHE A 125 7.46 -18.84 -2.73
N GLY A 126 8.68 -18.31 -2.90
CA GLY A 126 9.31 -18.12 -4.22
C GLY A 126 8.57 -17.11 -5.10
N LEU A 127 8.01 -16.05 -4.51
CA LEU A 127 7.24 -15.01 -5.17
C LEU A 127 8.05 -13.72 -5.32
N ARG A 128 7.70 -12.90 -6.32
CA ARG A 128 8.08 -11.49 -6.39
C ARG A 128 7.05 -10.66 -5.63
N TYR A 129 7.49 -9.61 -4.99
CA TYR A 129 6.65 -8.72 -4.17
C TYR A 129 7.00 -7.27 -4.41
N THR A 130 5.99 -6.42 -4.55
CA THR A 130 6.12 -4.97 -4.49
C THR A 130 4.85 -4.34 -3.88
N ARG A 131 5.00 -3.10 -3.40
CA ARG A 131 3.87 -2.28 -2.95
C ARG A 131 3.93 -0.89 -3.61
N TYR A 132 2.84 -0.49 -4.22
CA TYR A 132 2.66 0.87 -4.74
C TYR A 132 1.50 1.53 -3.98
N ALA A 133 1.81 2.31 -2.94
CA ALA A 133 0.84 2.84 -1.97
C ALA A 133 0.03 1.71 -1.30
N ASP A 134 -1.28 1.68 -1.55
CA ASP A 134 -2.26 0.69 -1.13
C ASP A 134 -2.28 -0.57 -2.01
N ASP A 135 -1.75 -0.49 -3.23
CA ASP A 135 -1.65 -1.62 -4.15
C ASP A 135 -0.47 -2.54 -3.81
N ILE A 136 -0.76 -3.74 -3.37
CA ILE A 136 0.20 -4.80 -3.11
C ILE A 136 0.15 -5.80 -4.27
N THR A 137 1.30 -6.13 -4.84
CA THR A 137 1.39 -7.11 -5.92
C THR A 137 2.34 -8.23 -5.58
N PHE A 138 1.86 -9.46 -5.72
CA PHE A 138 2.67 -10.68 -5.75
C PHE A 138 2.63 -11.31 -7.14
N SER A 139 3.72 -11.95 -7.56
CA SER A 139 3.71 -12.71 -8.81
C SER A 139 4.62 -13.91 -8.76
N SER A 140 4.31 -14.93 -9.58
CA SER A 140 5.05 -16.20 -9.59
C SER A 140 4.86 -17.00 -10.87
N MET A 141 5.76 -17.96 -11.09
CA MET A 141 5.62 -18.97 -12.14
C MET A 141 4.69 -20.12 -11.72
N HIS A 142 4.49 -20.36 -10.42
CA HIS A 142 3.70 -21.46 -9.87
C HIS A 142 2.51 -20.95 -9.06
N TYR A 143 1.50 -21.80 -8.87
CA TYR A 143 0.26 -21.44 -8.20
C TYR A 143 0.34 -21.66 -6.67
N VAL A 144 0.14 -20.59 -5.90
CA VAL A 144 0.08 -20.62 -4.41
C VAL A 144 -1.13 -19.86 -3.84
N TYR A 145 -1.99 -19.33 -4.68
CA TYR A 145 -3.03 -18.35 -4.34
C TYR A 145 -4.38 -18.97 -4.00
N SER A 146 -4.41 -20.21 -3.49
CA SER A 146 -5.65 -20.82 -3.00
C SER A 146 -6.21 -20.05 -1.80
N GLY A 147 -7.52 -19.76 -1.78
CA GLY A 147 -8.16 -19.02 -0.69
C GLY A 147 -7.95 -19.63 0.70
N ASN A 148 -7.86 -20.96 0.78
CA ASN A 148 -7.58 -21.68 2.02
C ASN A 148 -6.10 -22.08 2.17
N GLY A 149 -5.24 -21.62 1.27
CA GLY A 149 -3.81 -21.94 1.24
C GLY A 149 -3.04 -21.29 2.39
N GLU A 150 -1.87 -21.84 2.69
CA GLU A 150 -0.97 -21.31 3.72
C GLU A 150 -0.52 -19.87 3.41
N PHE A 151 -0.21 -19.60 2.14
CA PHE A 151 0.18 -18.27 1.69
C PHE A 151 -0.90 -17.22 1.99
N THR A 152 -2.15 -17.46 1.59
CA THR A 152 -3.25 -16.52 1.75
C THR A 152 -3.64 -16.30 3.20
N LYS A 153 -3.59 -17.35 4.03
CA LYS A 153 -3.81 -17.23 5.48
C LYS A 153 -2.74 -16.39 6.15
N GLU A 154 -1.47 -16.65 5.85
CA GLU A 154 -0.36 -15.90 6.44
C GLU A 154 -0.31 -14.44 5.94
N LEU A 155 -0.62 -14.22 4.66
CA LEU A 155 -0.78 -12.90 4.07
C LEU A 155 -1.83 -12.07 4.82
N ALA A 156 -3.04 -12.61 4.98
CA ALA A 156 -4.12 -11.95 5.72
C ALA A 156 -3.72 -11.67 7.18
N ARG A 157 -3.06 -12.63 7.84
CA ARG A 157 -2.54 -12.47 9.21
C ARG A 157 -1.53 -11.32 9.29
N ILE A 158 -0.59 -11.22 8.35
CA ILE A 158 0.41 -10.14 8.33
C ILE A 158 -0.27 -8.79 8.14
N ILE A 159 -1.17 -8.64 7.16
CA ILE A 159 -1.87 -7.40 6.85
C ILE A 159 -2.69 -6.95 8.06
N ASN A 160 -3.50 -7.85 8.64
CA ASN A 160 -4.35 -7.55 9.80
C ASN A 160 -3.52 -7.16 11.03
N THR A 161 -2.42 -7.86 11.33
CA THR A 161 -1.55 -7.53 12.47
C THR A 161 -0.82 -6.20 12.29
N GLN A 162 -0.76 -5.68 11.08
CA GLN A 162 -0.25 -4.33 10.78
C GLN A 162 -1.38 -3.28 10.73
N GLY A 163 -2.60 -3.62 11.14
CA GLY A 163 -3.74 -2.70 11.22
C GLY A 163 -4.28 -2.25 9.87
N PHE A 164 -4.10 -3.07 8.83
CA PHE A 164 -4.71 -2.85 7.52
C PHE A 164 -5.76 -3.91 7.22
N VAL A 165 -6.68 -3.58 6.33
CA VAL A 165 -7.77 -4.46 5.89
C VAL A 165 -7.67 -4.65 4.37
N ILE A 166 -7.80 -5.89 3.92
CA ILE A 166 -7.83 -6.23 2.49
C ILE A 166 -9.17 -5.81 1.90
N ASN A 167 -9.15 -5.13 0.76
CA ASN A 167 -10.32 -4.85 -0.04
C ASN A 167 -10.59 -6.04 -0.98
N GLU A 168 -11.41 -6.98 -0.51
CA GLU A 168 -11.72 -8.21 -1.26
C GLU A 168 -12.34 -7.92 -2.63
N ALA A 169 -13.15 -6.85 -2.75
CA ALA A 169 -13.80 -6.48 -4.01
C ALA A 169 -12.81 -6.05 -5.11
N LYS A 170 -11.64 -5.55 -4.71
CA LYS A 170 -10.58 -5.12 -5.63
C LYS A 170 -9.43 -6.13 -5.73
N THR A 171 -9.39 -7.12 -4.86
CA THR A 171 -8.36 -8.18 -4.87
C THR A 171 -8.61 -9.11 -6.06
N ARG A 172 -7.56 -9.36 -6.86
CA ARG A 172 -7.69 -10.14 -8.10
C ARG A 172 -6.46 -10.99 -8.39
N LEU A 173 -6.71 -12.22 -8.84
CA LEU A 173 -5.68 -13.11 -9.38
C LEU A 173 -5.79 -13.15 -10.90
N GLN A 174 -4.72 -12.79 -11.57
CA GLN A 174 -4.61 -12.77 -13.03
C GLN A 174 -3.66 -13.90 -13.46
N LYS A 175 -4.08 -14.71 -14.43
CA LYS A 175 -3.32 -15.89 -14.91
C LYS A 175 -2.73 -15.63 -16.29
N LEU A 176 -1.67 -16.34 -16.64
CA LEU A 176 -1.14 -16.38 -18.01
C LEU A 176 -2.25 -16.74 -18.98
N GLY A 177 -2.29 -16.08 -20.15
CA GLY A 177 -3.37 -16.20 -21.13
C GLY A 177 -4.53 -15.22 -20.90
N SER A 178 -4.62 -14.59 -19.73
CA SER A 178 -5.49 -13.44 -19.48
C SER A 178 -4.68 -12.13 -19.45
N ARG A 179 -5.40 -11.01 -19.46
CA ARG A 179 -4.77 -9.70 -19.31
C ARG A 179 -4.19 -9.57 -17.89
N GLN A 180 -2.86 -9.51 -17.80
CA GLN A 180 -2.15 -9.24 -16.54
C GLN A 180 -1.74 -7.78 -16.47
N GLU A 181 -2.10 -7.12 -15.39
CA GLU A 181 -1.91 -5.68 -15.19
C GLU A 181 -1.42 -5.38 -13.77
N VAL A 182 -0.41 -4.51 -13.66
CA VAL A 182 0.13 -4.00 -12.39
C VAL A 182 0.17 -2.48 -12.48
N THR A 183 -0.51 -1.77 -11.57
CA THR A 183 -0.59 -0.29 -11.54
C THR A 183 -0.89 0.34 -12.91
N GLY A 184 -1.81 -0.25 -13.67
CA GLY A 184 -2.21 0.26 -15.00
C GLY A 184 -1.32 -0.16 -16.17
N ILE A 185 -0.23 -0.87 -15.93
CA ILE A 185 0.71 -1.36 -16.95
C ILE A 185 0.50 -2.85 -17.20
N LEU A 186 0.43 -3.25 -18.47
CA LEU A 186 0.40 -4.66 -18.87
C LEU A 186 1.78 -5.29 -18.67
N VAL A 187 1.81 -6.49 -18.06
CA VAL A 187 3.06 -7.17 -17.62
C VAL A 187 3.26 -8.54 -18.26
N SER A 188 2.65 -8.79 -19.42
CA SER A 188 2.91 -9.99 -20.22
C SER A 188 4.36 -10.04 -20.73
N ASP A 189 4.60 -10.51 -21.94
CA ASP A 189 5.97 -10.61 -22.52
C ASP A 189 6.70 -9.26 -22.62
N LYS A 190 5.93 -8.19 -22.84
CA LYS A 190 6.46 -6.81 -22.90
C LYS A 190 5.58 -5.91 -22.06
N LEU A 191 6.22 -4.94 -21.38
CA LEU A 191 5.47 -3.87 -20.73
C LEU A 191 4.74 -3.04 -21.76
N ASN A 192 3.46 -2.79 -21.55
CA ASN A 192 2.66 -1.98 -22.46
C ASN A 192 1.54 -1.28 -21.71
N VAL A 193 0.93 -0.30 -22.32
CA VAL A 193 -0.27 0.37 -21.83
C VAL A 193 -1.52 -0.26 -22.42
N THR A 194 -2.66 -0.05 -21.77
CA THR A 194 -3.92 -0.62 -22.24
C THR A 194 -4.42 0.09 -23.50
N LYS A 195 -5.13 -0.64 -24.37
CA LYS A 195 -5.78 -0.03 -25.55
C LYS A 195 -6.75 1.10 -25.18
N LYS A 196 -7.38 1.01 -24.01
CA LYS A 196 -8.26 2.04 -23.46
C LYS A 196 -7.46 3.32 -23.21
N TYR A 197 -6.34 3.26 -22.51
CA TYR A 197 -5.45 4.39 -22.25
C TYR A 197 -4.97 5.07 -23.53
N VAL A 198 -4.53 4.27 -24.53
CA VAL A 198 -4.11 4.83 -25.83
C VAL A 198 -5.26 5.57 -26.52
N ARG A 199 -6.49 5.04 -26.48
CA ARG A 199 -7.67 5.71 -27.04
C ARG A 199 -7.99 7.01 -26.32
N GLU A 200 -7.94 7.02 -25.00
CA GLU A 200 -8.17 8.22 -24.18
C GLU A 200 -7.17 9.35 -24.53
N ILE A 201 -5.88 9.00 -24.62
CA ILE A 201 -4.85 9.99 -25.02
C ILE A 201 -5.10 10.50 -26.45
N ARG A 202 -5.41 9.63 -27.40
CA ARG A 202 -5.72 10.05 -28.78
C ARG A 202 -6.93 10.99 -28.83
N SER A 203 -7.97 10.69 -28.07
CA SER A 203 -9.17 11.53 -27.98
C SER A 203 -8.85 12.90 -27.39
N LEU A 204 -8.02 12.98 -26.36
CA LEU A 204 -7.58 14.24 -25.75
C LEU A 204 -6.75 15.09 -26.74
N LEU A 205 -5.83 14.45 -27.47
CA LEU A 205 -5.02 15.16 -28.48
C LEU A 205 -5.87 15.69 -29.63
N TYR A 206 -6.89 14.94 -30.06
CA TYR A 206 -7.81 15.40 -31.14
C TYR A 206 -8.67 16.61 -30.74
N ILE A 207 -8.95 16.81 -29.45
CA ILE A 207 -9.68 17.96 -28.95
C ILE A 207 -8.78 19.22 -28.85
N TRP A 208 -7.46 19.03 -28.84
CA TRP A 208 -6.47 20.10 -28.70
C TRP A 208 -6.00 20.69 -30.05
N ASP A 209 -6.20 19.99 -31.16
CA ASP A 209 -6.04 20.47 -32.54
C ASP A 209 -7.29 21.24 -33.01
#